data_74445e79c983e8244015b2d131d09143
#
_entry.id   74445e79c983e8244015b2d131d09143
#
_cell.length_a   1.000
_cell.length_b   1.000
_cell.length_c   1.000
_cell.angle_alpha   90.00
_cell.angle_beta   90.00
_cell.angle_gamma   90.00
#
_symmetry.space_group_name_H-M   'P 1'
#
loop_
_entity.id
_entity.type
_entity.pdbx_description
1 polymer ?
#
loop_
_entity_poly.entity_id
_entity_poly.type
_entity_poly.pdbx_seq_one_letter_code
_entity_poly.pdbx_strand_id
1 'polypeptide(L)'
;MKKLAIIFLFFTTSLFAEKVERLGFYNIQELLEDDNLTYKIIKSCVSLNSAITEITREDYPDLSKSFFASANYLYPFGILTLAKIKEQNYKDVEKEFLDNVTSQVSDYMDFMKKNGVTNQSFIKGTFIGDDLNFCNEI
;
A
#
# COMPACT_ATOMS: atom_id res chain seq x y z
N MET A 1 -15.59 -57.52 10.52
CA MET A 1 -16.02 -56.11 10.68
C MET A 1 -14.84 -55.21 10.32
N LYS A 2 -14.85 -54.63 9.13
CA LYS A 2 -13.76 -53.74 8.64
C LYS A 2 -14.07 -52.33 9.12
N LYS A 3 -13.22 -51.78 10.00
CA LYS A 3 -13.32 -50.36 10.43
C LYS A 3 -12.79 -49.48 9.32
N LEU A 4 -13.68 -48.70 8.70
CA LEU A 4 -13.34 -47.67 7.74
C LEU A 4 -12.82 -46.45 8.52
N ALA A 5 -11.52 -46.19 8.46
CA ALA A 5 -10.94 -44.98 9.01
C ALA A 5 -11.13 -43.84 7.99
N ILE A 6 -12.04 -42.94 8.29
CA ILE A 6 -12.22 -41.69 7.50
C ILE A 6 -11.11 -40.74 7.91
N ILE A 7 -10.11 -40.60 7.03
CA ILE A 7 -9.07 -39.59 7.16
C ILE A 7 -9.69 -38.24 6.70
N PHE A 8 -10.04 -37.40 7.67
CA PHE A 8 -10.36 -36.00 7.41
C PHE A 8 -9.07 -35.27 7.06
N LEU A 9 -8.82 -35.10 5.78
CA LEU A 9 -7.82 -34.14 5.29
C LEU A 9 -8.36 -32.72 5.57
N PHE A 10 -7.88 -32.13 6.67
CA PHE A 10 -8.01 -30.70 6.89
C PHE A 10 -7.15 -29.99 5.85
N PHE A 11 -7.79 -29.55 4.77
CA PHE A 11 -7.23 -28.51 3.92
C PHE A 11 -7.16 -27.23 4.77
N THR A 12 -6.04 -27.01 5.41
CA THR A 12 -5.70 -25.67 5.90
C THR A 12 -5.45 -24.80 4.67
N THR A 13 -6.51 -24.19 4.14
CA THR A 13 -6.35 -23.01 3.31
C THR A 13 -5.68 -21.97 4.18
N SER A 14 -4.36 -21.84 4.06
CA SER A 14 -3.64 -20.69 4.58
C SER A 14 -4.23 -19.46 3.86
N LEU A 15 -5.16 -18.80 4.54
CA LEU A 15 -5.55 -17.43 4.25
C LEU A 15 -4.27 -16.60 4.39
N PHE A 16 -3.54 -16.44 3.29
CA PHE A 16 -2.57 -15.37 3.18
C PHE A 16 -3.39 -14.09 3.26
N ALA A 17 -3.47 -13.51 4.47
CA ALA A 17 -4.00 -12.19 4.63
C ALA A 17 -3.22 -11.30 3.68
N GLU A 18 -3.91 -10.68 2.74
CA GLU A 18 -3.31 -9.78 1.77
C GLU A 18 -2.71 -8.62 2.58
N LYS A 19 -1.36 -8.49 2.55
CA LYS A 19 -0.65 -7.49 3.35
C LYS A 19 -0.93 -6.05 2.89
N VAL A 20 -1.53 -5.92 1.71
CA VAL A 20 -1.84 -4.66 1.08
C VAL A 20 -3.34 -4.44 1.10
N GLU A 21 -3.79 -3.36 1.74
CA GLU A 21 -5.20 -3.01 1.86
C GLU A 21 -5.65 -2.18 0.65
N ARG A 22 -6.87 -2.43 0.17
CA ARG A 22 -7.50 -1.69 -0.91
C ARG A 22 -7.97 -0.32 -0.42
N LEU A 23 -7.55 0.75 -1.12
CA LEU A 23 -7.90 2.13 -0.77
C LEU A 23 -9.24 2.56 -1.37
N GLY A 24 -9.62 2.04 -2.52
CA GLY A 24 -10.84 2.41 -3.23
C GLY A 24 -12.17 2.15 -2.50
N PHE A 25 -12.13 1.58 -1.29
CA PHE A 25 -13.30 1.42 -0.42
C PHE A 25 -13.56 2.62 0.50
N TYR A 26 -12.61 3.54 0.63
CA TYR A 26 -12.74 4.69 1.51
C TYR A 26 -13.43 5.85 0.82
N ASN A 27 -14.22 6.62 1.58
CA ASN A 27 -14.81 7.86 1.11
C ASN A 27 -13.87 9.02 1.45
N ILE A 28 -13.51 9.83 0.45
CA ILE A 28 -12.61 10.98 0.63
C ILE A 28 -13.15 11.96 1.69
N GLN A 29 -14.46 12.11 1.82
CA GLN A 29 -15.06 12.98 2.84
C GLN A 29 -14.80 12.50 4.27
N GLU A 30 -14.75 11.18 4.48
CA GLU A 30 -14.46 10.59 5.80
C GLU A 30 -13.00 10.85 6.23
N LEU A 31 -12.10 11.06 5.27
CA LEU A 31 -10.69 11.36 5.56
C LEU A 31 -10.51 12.65 6.37
N LEU A 32 -11.35 13.65 6.13
CA LEU A 32 -11.23 14.95 6.78
C LEU A 32 -11.68 14.92 8.26
N GLU A 33 -12.36 13.87 8.68
CA GLU A 33 -12.97 13.75 10.02
C GLU A 33 -12.16 12.85 10.96
N ASP A 34 -11.29 11.97 10.42
CA ASP A 34 -10.49 11.02 11.20
C ASP A 34 -9.02 11.07 10.83
N ASP A 35 -8.20 11.63 11.73
CA ASP A 35 -6.75 11.74 11.53
C ASP A 35 -6.05 10.38 11.36
N ASN A 36 -6.51 9.32 12.02
CA ASN A 36 -5.92 7.99 11.87
C ASN A 36 -6.22 7.40 10.49
N LEU A 37 -7.43 7.61 9.98
CA LEU A 37 -7.81 7.21 8.64
C LEU A 37 -7.02 8.03 7.61
N THR A 38 -6.94 9.34 7.78
CA THR A 38 -6.13 10.24 6.95
C THR A 38 -4.68 9.77 6.90
N TYR A 39 -4.05 9.51 8.04
CA TYR A 39 -2.69 9.00 8.12
C TYR A 39 -2.52 7.69 7.36
N LYS A 40 -3.40 6.73 7.60
CA LYS A 40 -3.39 5.41 6.97
C LYS A 40 -3.41 5.54 5.44
N ILE A 41 -4.29 6.36 4.91
CA ILE A 41 -4.48 6.55 3.48
C ILE A 41 -3.30 7.29 2.86
N ILE A 42 -2.86 8.41 3.43
CA ILE A 42 -1.71 9.17 2.93
C ILE A 42 -0.46 8.27 2.93
N LYS A 43 -0.19 7.55 4.02
CA LYS A 43 0.91 6.60 4.08
C LYS A 43 0.82 5.56 2.96
N SER A 44 -0.35 5.00 2.71
CA SER A 44 -0.54 4.00 1.66
C SER A 44 -0.35 4.59 0.27
N CYS A 45 -0.83 5.80 0.01
CA CYS A 45 -0.62 6.49 -1.27
C CYS A 45 0.86 6.85 -1.50
N VAL A 46 1.57 7.32 -0.48
CA VAL A 46 3.03 7.54 -0.56
C VAL A 46 3.75 6.24 -0.87
N SER A 47 3.40 5.16 -0.17
CA SER A 47 4.03 3.85 -0.35
C SER A 47 3.76 3.26 -1.73
N LEU A 48 2.52 3.34 -2.22
CA LEU A 48 2.14 2.85 -3.55
C LEU A 48 2.87 3.61 -4.66
N ASN A 49 2.84 4.94 -4.63
CA ASN A 49 3.57 5.76 -5.61
C ASN A 49 5.08 5.48 -5.57
N SER A 50 5.67 5.31 -4.38
CA SER A 50 7.08 4.97 -4.23
C SER A 50 7.40 3.57 -4.78
N ALA A 51 6.55 2.58 -4.55
CA ALA A 51 6.72 1.23 -5.08
C ALA A 51 6.70 1.21 -6.61
N ILE A 52 5.77 1.96 -7.23
CA ILE A 52 5.71 2.08 -8.69
C ILE A 52 6.94 2.82 -9.23
N THR A 53 7.40 3.87 -8.54
CA THR A 53 8.66 4.56 -8.86
C THR A 53 9.81 3.57 -8.97
N GLU A 54 9.97 2.67 -7.99
CA GLU A 54 11.05 1.68 -8.00
C GLU A 54 10.89 0.64 -9.13
N ILE A 55 9.69 0.12 -9.34
CA ILE A 55 9.42 -0.89 -10.37
C ILE A 55 9.64 -0.32 -11.78
N THR A 56 9.33 0.95 -12.01
CA THR A 56 9.39 1.57 -13.34
C THR A 56 10.72 2.28 -13.63
N ARG A 57 11.63 2.37 -12.65
CA ARG A 57 12.83 3.20 -12.71
C ARG A 57 13.71 2.95 -13.92
N GLU A 58 13.93 1.68 -14.27
CA GLU A 58 14.84 1.29 -15.35
C GLU A 58 14.16 1.36 -16.72
N ASP A 59 12.96 0.79 -16.84
CA ASP A 59 12.29 0.63 -18.12
C ASP A 59 11.47 1.85 -18.56
N TYR A 60 10.98 2.63 -17.57
CA TYR A 60 10.07 3.77 -17.80
C TYR A 60 10.45 4.98 -16.92
N PRO A 61 11.64 5.60 -17.14
CA PRO A 61 12.18 6.62 -16.24
C PRO A 61 11.31 7.87 -16.11
N ASP A 62 10.58 8.28 -17.15
CA ASP A 62 9.68 9.45 -17.07
C ASP A 62 8.42 9.14 -16.27
N LEU A 63 7.90 7.93 -16.38
CA LEU A 63 6.80 7.46 -15.55
C LEU A 63 7.24 7.36 -14.08
N SER A 64 8.43 6.81 -13.83
CA SER A 64 9.04 6.76 -12.49
C SER A 64 9.14 8.14 -11.85
N LYS A 65 9.60 9.16 -12.59
CA LYS A 65 9.67 10.55 -12.08
C LYS A 65 8.29 11.10 -11.71
N SER A 66 7.26 10.79 -12.49
CA SER A 66 5.89 11.23 -12.20
C SER A 66 5.37 10.66 -10.88
N PHE A 67 5.53 9.36 -10.66
CA PHE A 67 5.14 8.71 -9.39
C PHE A 67 5.98 9.20 -8.21
N PHE A 68 7.27 9.40 -8.41
CA PHE A 68 8.13 10.00 -7.39
C PHE A 68 7.66 11.40 -6.97
N ALA A 69 7.26 12.24 -7.93
CA ALA A 69 6.71 13.56 -7.64
C ALA A 69 5.41 13.47 -6.83
N SER A 70 4.51 12.53 -7.16
CA SER A 70 3.28 12.29 -6.40
C SER A 70 3.57 11.83 -4.95
N ALA A 71 4.51 10.90 -4.78
CA ALA A 71 4.93 10.46 -3.45
C ALA A 71 5.49 11.63 -2.62
N ASN A 72 6.38 12.42 -3.20
CA ASN A 72 6.99 13.58 -2.53
C ASN A 72 5.96 14.67 -2.19
N TYR A 73 4.93 14.85 -3.00
CA TYR A 73 3.85 15.80 -2.70
C TYR A 73 3.07 15.39 -1.44
N LEU A 74 2.74 14.12 -1.31
CA LEU A 74 1.97 13.59 -0.18
C LEU A 74 2.80 13.38 1.09
N TYR A 75 4.11 13.16 0.97
CA TYR A 75 5.00 12.80 2.07
C TYR A 75 4.92 13.74 3.28
N PRO A 76 5.00 15.09 3.14
CA PRO A 76 4.93 15.99 4.28
C PRO A 76 3.56 15.94 4.99
N PHE A 77 2.47 15.69 4.27
CA PHE A 77 1.15 15.57 4.88
C PHE A 77 1.06 14.32 5.77
N GLY A 78 1.69 13.22 5.36
CA GLY A 78 1.77 12.02 6.19
C GLY A 78 2.51 12.25 7.50
N ILE A 79 3.66 12.95 7.47
CA ILE A 79 4.42 13.31 8.68
C ILE A 79 3.61 14.24 9.58
N LEU A 80 2.98 15.28 9.01
CA LEU A 80 2.19 16.23 9.80
C LEU A 80 0.99 15.55 10.46
N THR A 81 0.31 14.64 9.76
CA THR A 81 -0.81 13.90 10.33
C THR A 81 -0.34 12.96 11.45
N LEU A 82 0.79 12.26 11.28
CA LEU A 82 1.37 11.42 12.33
C LEU A 82 1.77 12.25 13.55
N ALA A 83 2.40 13.41 13.34
CA ALA A 83 2.77 14.34 14.41
C ALA A 83 1.55 14.81 15.22
N LYS A 84 0.44 15.12 14.53
CA LYS A 84 -0.83 15.49 15.16
C LYS A 84 -1.40 14.35 16.00
N ILE A 85 -1.47 13.13 15.46
CA ILE A 85 -1.97 11.94 16.18
C ILE A 85 -1.16 11.68 17.45
N LYS A 86 0.17 11.83 17.37
CA LYS A 86 1.09 11.55 18.49
C LYS A 86 1.32 12.71 19.42
N GLU A 87 0.81 13.88 19.10
CA GLU A 87 1.09 15.13 19.84
C GLU A 87 2.60 15.42 19.98
N GLN A 88 3.35 15.15 18.89
CA GLN A 88 4.81 15.29 18.82
C GLN A 88 5.22 16.29 17.72
N ASN A 89 6.48 16.75 17.77
CA ASN A 89 7.02 17.53 16.68
C ASN A 89 7.20 16.67 15.42
N TYR A 90 7.01 17.26 14.25
CA TYR A 90 7.12 16.55 12.99
C TYR A 90 8.50 15.88 12.80
N LYS A 91 9.59 16.50 13.30
CA LYS A 91 10.94 15.95 13.24
C LYS A 91 11.10 14.66 14.05
N ASP A 92 10.36 14.54 15.14
CA ASP A 92 10.44 13.38 16.03
C ASP A 92 9.75 12.15 15.42
N VAL A 93 8.76 12.37 14.54
CA VAL A 93 7.98 11.30 13.89
C VAL A 93 8.41 11.01 12.45
N GLU A 94 9.25 11.84 11.84
CA GLU A 94 9.67 11.70 10.42
C GLU A 94 10.32 10.34 10.17
N LYS A 95 11.23 9.91 11.05
CA LYS A 95 11.86 8.60 10.92
C LYS A 95 10.85 7.47 10.99
N GLU A 96 9.91 7.53 11.92
CA GLU A 96 8.87 6.51 12.06
C GLU A 96 7.98 6.46 10.82
N PHE A 97 7.60 7.63 10.28
CA PHE A 97 6.83 7.68 9.04
C PHE A 97 7.60 7.05 7.89
N LEU A 98 8.88 7.37 7.73
CA LEU A 98 9.76 6.79 6.71
C LEU A 98 9.88 5.27 6.85
N ASP A 99 10.08 4.77 8.07
CA ASP A 99 10.19 3.34 8.33
C ASP A 99 8.87 2.61 7.98
N ASN A 100 7.72 3.21 8.31
CA ASN A 100 6.40 2.68 7.99
C ASN A 100 6.13 2.67 6.47
N VAL A 101 6.50 3.76 5.77
CA VAL A 101 6.41 3.84 4.30
C VAL A 101 7.30 2.80 3.66
N THR A 102 8.56 2.69 4.08
CA THR A 102 9.53 1.74 3.50
C THR A 102 9.05 0.30 3.63
N SER A 103 8.51 -0.07 4.79
CA SER A 103 7.92 -1.40 4.99
C SER A 103 6.77 -1.66 4.02
N GLN A 104 5.87 -0.71 3.88
CA GLN A 104 4.70 -0.85 3.01
C GLN A 104 5.07 -0.80 1.52
N VAL A 105 6.12 -0.06 1.14
CA VAL A 105 6.69 -0.09 -0.23
C VAL A 105 7.11 -1.51 -0.59
N SER A 106 7.80 -2.20 0.33
CA SER A 106 8.20 -3.60 0.11
C SER A 106 6.99 -4.51 -0.12
N ASP A 107 5.93 -4.35 0.69
CA ASP A 107 4.71 -5.15 0.54
C ASP A 107 4.02 -4.90 -0.82
N TYR A 108 3.92 -3.64 -1.26
CA TYR A 108 3.39 -3.29 -2.59
C TYR A 108 4.25 -3.84 -3.73
N MET A 109 5.58 -3.73 -3.62
CA MET A 109 6.51 -4.26 -4.64
C MET A 109 6.38 -5.79 -4.77
N ASP A 110 6.32 -6.50 -3.66
CA ASP A 110 6.15 -7.96 -3.64
C ASP A 110 4.81 -8.37 -4.26
N PHE A 111 3.73 -7.68 -3.92
CA PHE A 111 2.41 -7.90 -4.51
C PHE A 111 2.42 -7.68 -6.03
N MET A 112 2.93 -6.56 -6.50
CA MET A 112 2.97 -6.22 -7.92
C MET A 112 3.90 -7.15 -8.71
N LYS A 113 5.07 -7.50 -8.18
CA LYS A 113 5.98 -8.46 -8.83
C LYS A 113 5.35 -9.85 -8.95
N LYS A 114 4.68 -10.32 -7.91
CA LYS A 114 3.94 -11.58 -7.94
C LYS A 114 2.84 -11.56 -9.00
N ASN A 115 2.09 -10.46 -9.10
CA ASN A 115 1.08 -10.28 -10.13
C ASN A 115 1.71 -10.24 -11.53
N GLY A 116 2.87 -9.58 -11.69
CA GLY A 116 3.62 -9.53 -12.94
C GLY A 116 4.00 -10.91 -13.47
N VAL A 117 4.42 -11.82 -12.59
CA VAL A 117 4.72 -13.22 -12.95
C VAL A 117 3.45 -13.97 -13.38
N THR A 118 2.33 -13.76 -12.70
CA THR A 118 1.09 -14.50 -12.95
C THR A 118 0.31 -13.96 -14.16
N ASN A 119 0.21 -12.63 -14.29
CA ASN A 119 -0.67 -11.95 -15.26
C ASN A 119 0.10 -11.16 -16.32
N GLN A 120 1.42 -11.22 -16.35
CA GLN A 120 2.28 -10.45 -17.26
C GLN A 120 2.05 -8.92 -17.17
N SER A 121 1.59 -8.46 -16.01
CA SER A 121 1.37 -7.05 -15.71
C SER A 121 1.44 -6.83 -14.19
N PHE A 122 2.10 -5.78 -13.76
CA PHE A 122 2.18 -5.43 -12.33
C PHE A 122 0.84 -4.96 -11.76
N ILE A 123 -0.03 -4.38 -12.60
CA ILE A 123 -1.26 -3.69 -12.19
C ILE A 123 -2.51 -4.39 -12.70
N LYS A 124 -2.49 -4.89 -13.93
CA LYS A 124 -3.68 -5.45 -14.59
C LYS A 124 -4.24 -6.64 -13.81
N GLY A 125 -5.56 -6.64 -13.62
CA GLY A 125 -6.27 -7.69 -12.89
C GLY A 125 -6.16 -7.56 -11.36
N THR A 126 -5.65 -6.42 -10.86
CA THR A 126 -5.57 -6.09 -9.43
C THR A 126 -6.30 -4.79 -9.12
N PHE A 127 -6.44 -4.49 -7.83
CA PHE A 127 -6.99 -3.22 -7.34
C PHE A 127 -6.02 -2.04 -7.41
N ILE A 128 -4.75 -2.24 -7.78
CA ILE A 128 -3.72 -1.19 -7.78
C ILE A 128 -4.11 0.00 -8.66
N GLY A 129 -4.74 -0.24 -9.81
CA GLY A 129 -5.21 0.82 -10.69
C GLY A 129 -6.29 1.70 -10.03
N ASP A 130 -7.22 1.08 -9.30
CA ASP A 130 -8.27 1.79 -8.57
C ASP A 130 -7.67 2.61 -7.42
N ASP A 131 -6.71 2.03 -6.69
CA ASP A 131 -6.02 2.70 -5.59
C ASP A 131 -5.18 3.88 -6.08
N LEU A 132 -4.53 3.78 -7.26
CA LEU A 132 -3.84 4.89 -7.88
C LEU A 132 -4.78 6.04 -8.25
N ASN A 133 -5.94 5.73 -8.82
CA ASN A 133 -6.95 6.73 -9.13
C ASN A 133 -7.41 7.42 -7.85
N PHE A 134 -7.68 6.66 -6.79
CA PHE A 134 -8.03 7.21 -5.48
C PHE A 134 -6.93 8.13 -4.93
N CYS A 135 -5.66 7.73 -5.00
CA CYS A 135 -4.54 8.55 -4.54
C CYS A 135 -4.34 9.84 -5.36
N ASN A 136 -4.82 9.89 -6.59
CA ASN A 136 -4.77 11.10 -7.42
C ASN A 136 -5.90 12.09 -7.12
N GLU A 137 -6.93 11.66 -6.38
CA GLU A 137 -8.08 12.51 -6.02
C GLU A 137 -7.86 13.25 -4.68
N ILE A 138 -6.89 12.81 -3.87
CA ILE A 138 -6.55 13.43 -2.57
C ILE A 138 -5.39 14.41 -2.70
#